data_3e2e113f06439f8d55f3469eef501039
#
_entry.id   3e2e113f06439f8d55f3469eef501039
#
_cell.length_a   1.000
_cell.length_b   1.000
_cell.length_c   1.000
_cell.angle_alpha   90.00
_cell.angle_beta   90.00
_cell.angle_gamma   90.00
#
_symmetry.space_group_name_H-M   'P 1'
#
loop_
_entity.id
_entity.type
_entity.pdbx_description
1 polymer ?
#
loop_
_entity_poly.entity_id
_entity_poly.type
_entity_poly.pdbx_seq_one_letter_code
_entity_poly.pdbx_strand_id
1 'polypeptide(L)'
;MFRDEQEPLTLLLELSPRLAKKRYRQSIYEAWHHKCGYCGEMATSLAHIVPRFRSGSSNRNNLVPACRSCNSNKGSQNMEDWYKQQDFFDDLKLVKLVEWSQQDLSEIMTVTTYNSYKDSMDA
;
A
#
# COMPACT_ATOMS: atom_id res chain seq x y z
N MET A 1 32.17 -9.07 2.97
CA MET A 1 31.81 -8.93 3.07
C MET A 1 31.27 -8.44 2.89
N PHE A 2 30.88 -8.30 2.87
CA PHE A 2 30.47 -7.73 2.48
C PHE A 2 30.13 -7.05 3.08
N ARG A 3 30.54 -6.56 3.09
CA ARG A 3 30.47 -5.54 3.25
C ARG A 3 29.33 -5.09 3.87
N ASP A 4 28.69 -4.30 3.43
CA ASP A 4 27.43 -3.83 3.83
C ASP A 4 26.41 -4.88 3.57
N GLU A 5 25.75 -5.30 4.55
CA GLU A 5 24.80 -6.38 4.39
C GLU A 5 23.62 -6.01 3.56
N GLN A 6 23.35 -4.72 3.43
CA GLN A 6 22.22 -4.30 2.65
C GLN A 6 22.48 -4.32 1.18
N GLU A 7 23.75 -4.31 0.78
CA GLU A 7 24.04 -4.35 -0.63
C GLU A 7 23.56 -5.60 -1.32
N PRO A 8 23.74 -6.77 -0.72
CA PRO A 8 23.17 -7.96 -1.35
C PRO A 8 21.67 -7.87 -1.52
N LEU A 9 20.99 -7.31 -0.52
CA LEU A 9 19.55 -7.18 -0.60
C LEU A 9 19.17 -6.20 -1.70
N THR A 10 19.86 -5.08 -1.79
CA THR A 10 19.61 -4.11 -2.84
C THR A 10 19.78 -4.73 -4.21
N LEU A 11 20.86 -5.48 -4.36
CA LEU A 11 21.13 -6.13 -5.63
C LEU A 11 20.03 -7.12 -5.98
N LEU A 12 19.54 -7.86 -4.99
CA LEU A 12 18.47 -8.81 -5.23
C LEU A 12 17.19 -8.11 -5.66
N LEU A 13 16.91 -6.95 -5.08
CA LEU A 13 15.73 -6.20 -5.49
C LEU A 13 15.81 -5.76 -6.94
N GLU A 14 17.01 -5.40 -7.37
CA GLU A 14 17.18 -4.99 -8.75
C GLU A 14 17.10 -6.16 -9.72
N LEU A 15 17.57 -7.31 -9.31
CA LEU A 15 17.61 -8.47 -10.17
C LEU A 15 16.37 -9.34 -10.07
N SER A 16 15.53 -9.11 -9.07
CA SER A 16 14.38 -9.96 -8.85
C SER A 16 13.10 -9.13 -8.73
N PRO A 17 12.34 -9.01 -9.81
CA PRO A 17 11.06 -8.30 -9.75
C PRO A 17 10.10 -8.87 -8.71
N ARG A 18 10.17 -10.18 -8.48
CA ARG A 18 9.32 -10.81 -7.49
C ARG A 18 9.65 -10.31 -6.10
N LEU A 19 10.93 -10.21 -5.78
CA LEU A 19 11.34 -9.76 -4.46
C LEU A 19 11.01 -8.28 -4.27
N ALA A 20 11.21 -7.49 -5.32
CA ALA A 20 10.87 -6.07 -5.26
C ALA A 20 9.38 -5.89 -5.00
N LYS A 21 8.55 -6.69 -5.66
CA LYS A 21 7.10 -6.62 -5.48
C LYS A 21 6.72 -7.01 -4.06
N LYS A 22 7.38 -8.02 -3.53
CA LYS A 22 7.12 -8.47 -2.17
C LYS A 22 7.45 -7.37 -1.17
N ARG A 23 8.60 -6.72 -1.35
CA ARG A 23 9.01 -5.64 -0.46
C ARG A 23 8.05 -4.46 -0.56
N TYR A 24 7.59 -4.17 -1.75
CA TYR A 24 6.64 -3.09 -1.95
C TYR A 24 5.36 -3.35 -1.17
N ARG A 25 4.83 -4.57 -1.30
CA ARG A 25 3.60 -4.93 -0.60
C ARG A 25 3.81 -4.88 0.91
N GLN A 26 4.93 -5.38 1.39
CA GLN A 26 5.22 -5.37 2.81
C GLN A 26 5.31 -3.97 3.39
N SER A 27 5.85 -3.03 2.62
CA SER A 27 5.95 -1.66 3.10
C SER A 27 4.57 -1.05 3.34
N ILE A 28 3.58 -1.46 2.54
CA ILE A 28 2.22 -0.99 2.74
C ILE A 28 1.61 -1.62 3.98
N TYR A 29 1.79 -2.93 4.15
CA TYR A 29 1.30 -3.58 5.36
C TYR A 29 1.90 -2.95 6.61
N GLU A 30 3.19 -2.67 6.58
CA GLU A 30 3.85 -2.09 7.75
C GLU A 30 3.33 -0.70 8.07
N ALA A 31 3.01 0.08 7.05
CA ALA A 31 2.51 1.43 7.25
C ALA A 31 1.16 1.41 7.98
N TRP A 32 0.44 0.31 7.92
CA TRP A 32 -0.86 0.15 8.56
C TRP A 32 -0.81 -0.86 9.71
N HIS A 33 0.40 -1.17 10.20
CA HIS A 33 0.60 -2.08 11.32
C HIS A 33 -0.01 -3.44 11.08
N HIS A 34 -0.03 -3.87 9.81
CA HIS A 34 -0.57 -5.17 9.38
C HIS A 34 -2.04 -5.35 9.70
N LYS A 35 -2.75 -4.26 9.87
CA LYS A 35 -4.18 -4.29 10.19
C LYS A 35 -5.00 -3.83 9.01
N CYS A 36 -6.21 -4.37 8.92
CA CYS A 36 -7.16 -3.94 7.90
C CYS A 36 -7.46 -2.46 8.11
N GLY A 37 -7.37 -1.69 7.04
CA GLY A 37 -7.61 -0.26 7.14
C GLY A 37 -9.06 0.08 7.42
N TYR A 38 -9.97 -0.87 7.28
CA TYR A 38 -11.39 -0.64 7.49
C TYR A 38 -11.87 -1.14 8.84
N CYS A 39 -11.68 -2.41 9.16
CA CYS A 39 -12.20 -2.97 10.38
C CYS A 39 -11.18 -3.16 11.49
N GLY A 40 -9.90 -3.04 11.18
CA GLY A 40 -8.86 -3.17 12.19
C GLY A 40 -8.43 -4.60 12.48
N GLU A 41 -9.01 -5.58 11.82
CA GLU A 41 -8.58 -6.96 11.98
C GLU A 41 -7.28 -7.20 11.22
N MET A 42 -6.70 -8.38 11.40
CA MET A 42 -5.47 -8.72 10.71
C MET A 42 -5.67 -8.64 9.19
N ALA A 43 -4.79 -7.94 8.53
CA ALA A 43 -4.88 -7.81 7.08
C ALA A 43 -4.27 -9.02 6.40
N THR A 44 -4.91 -9.46 5.32
CA THR A 44 -4.43 -10.61 4.56
C THR A 44 -4.26 -10.31 3.09
N SER A 45 -4.64 -9.12 2.65
CA SER A 45 -4.55 -8.75 1.25
C SER A 45 -4.43 -7.24 1.13
N LEU A 46 -4.22 -6.78 -0.09
CA LEU A 46 -4.21 -5.34 -0.39
C LEU A 46 -5.42 -5.05 -1.24
N ALA A 47 -6.20 -4.07 -0.81
CA ALA A 47 -7.39 -3.66 -1.53
C ALA A 47 -7.11 -2.37 -2.27
N HIS A 48 -7.73 -2.20 -3.44
CA HIS A 48 -7.64 -0.95 -4.18
C HIS A 48 -8.72 -0.01 -3.66
N ILE A 49 -8.32 1.19 -3.27
CA ILE A 49 -9.29 2.18 -2.81
C ILE A 49 -10.18 2.57 -3.98
N VAL A 50 -9.56 2.93 -5.10
CA VAL A 50 -10.30 3.10 -6.36
C VAL A 50 -10.14 1.80 -7.13
N PRO A 51 -11.23 1.13 -7.47
CA PRO A 51 -11.15 -0.17 -8.13
C PRO A 51 -10.43 -0.10 -9.46
N ARG A 52 -9.79 -1.19 -9.82
CA ARG A 52 -9.02 -1.24 -11.06
C ARG A 52 -9.88 -0.96 -12.28
N PHE A 53 -11.09 -1.46 -12.31
CA PHE A 53 -11.95 -1.28 -13.48
C PHE A 53 -12.41 0.17 -13.61
N ARG A 54 -12.24 0.98 -12.56
CA ARG A 54 -12.50 2.42 -12.61
C ARG A 54 -11.21 3.20 -12.75
N SER A 55 -10.22 2.58 -13.38
CA SER A 55 -8.92 3.21 -13.61
C SER A 55 -8.09 3.36 -12.35
N GLY A 56 -8.39 2.59 -11.33
CA GLY A 56 -7.60 2.61 -10.11
C GLY A 56 -6.22 2.03 -10.37
N SER A 57 -5.20 2.69 -9.88
CA SER A 57 -3.83 2.25 -10.06
C SER A 57 -3.40 1.32 -8.94
N SER A 58 -2.23 0.73 -9.09
CA SER A 58 -1.59 -0.02 -8.02
C SER A 58 -0.53 0.81 -7.33
N ASN A 59 -0.66 2.13 -7.41
CA ASN A 59 0.21 3.01 -6.67
C ASN A 59 -0.01 2.85 -5.18
N ARG A 60 1.03 3.16 -4.43
CA ARG A 60 1.00 2.97 -2.99
C ARG A 60 -0.19 3.65 -2.33
N ASN A 61 -0.53 4.84 -2.77
CA ASN A 61 -1.61 5.59 -2.16
C ASN A 61 -3.00 5.11 -2.59
N ASN A 62 -3.08 4.13 -3.47
CA ASN A 62 -4.36 3.52 -3.84
C ASN A 62 -4.49 2.10 -3.31
N LEU A 63 -3.54 1.65 -2.52
CA LEU A 63 -3.57 0.33 -1.92
C LEU A 63 -3.63 0.44 -0.42
N VAL A 64 -4.46 -0.37 0.20
CA VAL A 64 -4.59 -0.38 1.65
C VAL A 64 -4.71 -1.83 2.11
N PRO A 65 -4.05 -2.19 3.21
CA PRO A 65 -4.23 -3.54 3.73
C PRO A 65 -5.68 -3.78 4.11
N ALA A 66 -6.18 -4.96 3.83
CA ALA A 66 -7.55 -5.30 4.14
C ALA A 66 -7.64 -6.77 4.51
N CYS A 67 -8.58 -7.09 5.38
CA CYS A 67 -8.88 -8.46 5.63
C CYS A 67 -9.70 -8.98 4.45
N ARG A 68 -9.74 -10.30 4.32
CA ARG A 68 -10.42 -10.92 3.20
C ARG A 68 -11.88 -10.52 3.13
N SER A 69 -12.52 -10.45 4.27
CA SER A 69 -13.94 -10.13 4.33
C SER A 69 -14.22 -8.72 3.82
N CYS A 70 -13.46 -7.75 4.29
CA CYS A 70 -13.66 -6.37 3.84
C CYS A 70 -13.33 -6.22 2.36
N ASN A 71 -12.26 -6.86 1.92
CA ASN A 71 -11.85 -6.76 0.53
C ASN A 71 -12.94 -7.33 -0.40
N SER A 72 -13.47 -8.49 -0.07
CA SER A 72 -14.51 -9.11 -0.86
C SER A 72 -15.81 -8.33 -0.81
N ASN A 73 -16.17 -7.87 0.37
CA ASN A 73 -17.43 -7.15 0.54
C ASN A 73 -17.43 -5.82 -0.19
N LYS A 74 -16.31 -5.11 -0.09
CA LYS A 74 -16.21 -3.83 -0.79
C LYS A 74 -16.25 -4.02 -2.30
N GLY A 75 -15.55 -5.03 -2.79
CA GLY A 75 -15.50 -5.28 -4.23
C GLY A 75 -15.15 -4.03 -4.99
N SER A 76 -15.98 -3.66 -5.94
CA SER A 76 -15.74 -2.52 -6.81
C SER A 76 -16.50 -1.27 -6.39
N GLN A 77 -17.03 -1.25 -5.18
CA GLN A 77 -17.79 -0.11 -4.71
C GLN A 77 -16.86 1.05 -4.37
N ASN A 78 -17.42 2.25 -4.39
CA ASN A 78 -16.70 3.43 -3.94
C ASN A 78 -16.34 3.25 -2.47
N MET A 79 -15.09 3.51 -2.12
CA MET A 79 -14.59 3.22 -0.79
C MET A 79 -15.38 3.96 0.28
N GLU A 80 -15.57 5.24 0.10
CA GLU A 80 -16.20 6.05 1.13
C GLU A 80 -17.65 5.66 1.31
N ASP A 81 -18.39 5.48 0.22
CA ASP A 81 -19.78 5.10 0.29
C ASP A 81 -19.95 3.74 0.94
N TRP A 82 -19.11 2.79 0.55
CA TRP A 82 -19.18 1.45 1.13
C TRP A 82 -18.83 1.46 2.60
N TYR A 83 -17.74 2.16 2.95
CA TYR A 83 -17.24 2.12 4.32
C TYR A 83 -18.25 2.73 5.30
N LYS A 84 -18.90 3.81 4.89
CA LYS A 84 -19.85 4.47 5.77
C LYS A 84 -21.06 3.61 6.12
N GLN A 85 -21.30 2.57 5.37
CA GLN A 85 -22.43 1.67 5.62
C GLN A 85 -22.08 0.51 6.52
N GLN A 86 -20.83 0.38 6.93
CA GLN A 86 -20.41 -0.77 7.71
C GLN A 86 -20.60 -0.56 9.20
N ASP A 87 -20.87 -1.67 9.91
CA ASP A 87 -21.03 -1.62 11.35
C ASP A 87 -19.77 -1.13 12.05
N PHE A 88 -18.63 -1.43 11.46
CA PHE A 88 -17.33 -1.08 12.04
C PHE A 88 -16.83 0.27 11.56
N PHE A 89 -17.67 1.07 10.96
CA PHE A 89 -17.26 2.38 10.46
C PHE A 89 -16.67 3.23 11.58
N ASP A 90 -15.57 3.91 11.27
CA ASP A 90 -14.86 4.73 12.24
C ASP A 90 -14.40 5.99 11.52
N ASP A 91 -14.84 7.15 12.01
CA ASP A 91 -14.50 8.42 11.39
C ASP A 91 -12.99 8.64 11.30
N LEU A 92 -12.27 8.25 12.34
CA LEU A 92 -10.82 8.45 12.35
C LEU A 92 -10.14 7.59 11.32
N LYS A 93 -10.63 6.38 11.13
CA LYS A 93 -10.08 5.52 10.09
C LYS A 93 -10.40 6.06 8.71
N LEU A 94 -11.57 6.65 8.55
CA LEU A 94 -11.90 7.25 7.27
C LEU A 94 -10.96 8.40 6.94
N VAL A 95 -10.68 9.24 7.93
CA VAL A 95 -9.74 10.33 7.73
C VAL A 95 -8.38 9.78 7.31
N LYS A 96 -7.93 8.73 7.97
CA LYS A 96 -6.65 8.14 7.63
C LYS A 96 -6.65 7.58 6.22
N LEU A 97 -7.74 6.94 5.82
CA LEU A 97 -7.85 6.40 4.46
C LEU A 97 -7.81 7.51 3.41
N VAL A 98 -8.53 8.59 3.67
CA VAL A 98 -8.54 9.71 2.74
C VAL A 98 -7.18 10.35 2.66
N GLU A 99 -6.55 10.58 3.79
CA GLU A 99 -5.20 11.17 3.79
C GLU A 99 -4.20 10.29 3.07
N TRP A 100 -4.30 8.99 3.30
CA TRP A 100 -3.42 8.05 2.62
C TRP A 100 -3.60 8.12 1.11
N SER A 101 -4.86 8.20 0.65
CA SER A 101 -5.14 8.22 -0.77
C SER A 101 -4.70 9.52 -1.44
N GLN A 102 -4.48 10.55 -0.65
CA GLN A 102 -4.09 11.85 -1.18
C GLN A 102 -2.60 12.13 -1.03
N GLN A 103 -1.84 11.17 -0.55
CA GLN A 103 -0.42 11.38 -0.37
C GLN A 103 0.29 11.64 -1.67
N ASP A 104 1.28 12.52 -1.60
CA ASP A 104 2.14 12.79 -2.74
C ASP A 104 3.19 11.69 -2.81
N LEU A 105 3.10 10.86 -3.84
CA LEU A 105 4.01 9.73 -3.97
C LEU A 105 5.46 10.16 -4.12
N SER A 106 5.69 11.30 -4.74
CA SER A 106 7.05 11.82 -4.85
C SER A 106 7.65 12.04 -3.48
N GLU A 107 6.88 12.62 -2.60
CA GLU A 107 7.33 12.93 -1.26
C GLU A 107 7.60 11.67 -0.46
N ILE A 108 6.69 10.73 -0.55
CA ILE A 108 6.85 9.47 0.17
C ILE A 108 8.10 8.74 -0.29
N MET A 109 8.27 8.62 -1.57
CA MET A 109 9.38 7.87 -2.12
C MET A 109 10.70 8.57 -1.93
N THR A 110 10.67 9.88 -1.80
CA THR A 110 11.89 10.62 -1.51
C THR A 110 12.45 10.20 -0.16
N VAL A 111 11.59 9.99 0.80
CA VAL A 111 12.02 9.64 2.13
C VAL A 111 12.52 8.20 2.21
N THR A 112 11.92 7.32 1.45
CA THR A 112 12.23 5.90 1.60
C THR A 112 13.07 5.36 0.47
N THR A 113 12.44 4.73 -0.49
CA THR A 113 13.15 4.06 -1.56
C THR A 113 13.17 4.88 -2.82
N TYR A 114 12.43 5.95 -2.84
CA TYR A 114 12.28 6.68 -4.06
C TYR A 114 13.60 7.21 -4.60
N ASN A 115 14.43 7.68 -3.71
CA ASN A 115 15.69 8.25 -4.15
C ASN A 115 16.53 7.27 -4.95
N SER A 116 16.75 6.10 -4.40
CA SER A 116 17.53 5.12 -5.15
C SER A 116 16.76 4.62 -6.35
N TYR A 117 15.50 4.54 -6.24
CA TYR A 117 14.66 4.10 -7.33
C TYR A 117 14.67 5.10 -8.46
N LYS A 118 14.43 6.34 -8.13
CA LYS A 118 14.39 7.38 -9.11
C LYS A 118 15.74 7.58 -9.76
N ASP A 119 16.80 7.50 -8.99
CA ASP A 119 18.13 7.67 -9.54
C ASP A 119 18.43 6.65 -10.59
N SER A 120 17.99 5.42 -10.41
CA SER A 120 18.26 4.41 -11.41
C SER A 120 17.30 4.48 -12.57
N MET A 121 16.12 5.05 -12.39
CA MET A 121 15.14 5.06 -13.46
C MET A 121 15.13 6.35 -14.23
N ASP A 122 15.26 7.44 -13.54
CA ASP A 122 15.22 8.73 -14.17
C ASP A 122 16.53 9.19 -14.67
N ALA A 123 17.53 8.65 -14.14
CA ALA A 123 18.85 9.08 -14.52
C ALA A 123 19.03 8.97 -15.99
#